data_b44b3fbdb7f7e8d2f605798e41e22aa4
#
_entry.id   b44b3fbdb7f7e8d2f605798e41e22aa4
#
_cell.length_a   1.000
_cell.length_b   1.000
_cell.length_c   1.000
_cell.angle_alpha   90.00
_cell.angle_beta   90.00
_cell.angle_gamma   90.00
#
_symmetry.space_group_name_H-M   'P 1'
#
loop_
_entity.id
_entity.type
_entity.pdbx_description
1 polymer ?
#
loop_
_entity_poly.entity_id
_entity_poly.type
_entity_poly.pdbx_seq_one_letter_code
_entity_poly.pdbx_strand_id
1 'polypeptide(L)'
;MRRQVLLVGLICVAFLVNAQEEKTIDLDEVTIQASSIIRKKDRQLIFPSKDQVRRSMDGLDLTRRMSLPRLWVDPNTKSISMANGSVQLRINGVLASSLEVAALSPEDIKRVEYHDNPGLRYGEGVDIVLDYITIKRTSGGNLGVDLSHQLNTFWMADYIYGKYNRGRSEFSLSSFANGHRYKEAWQDRTEIFHTPDGTFQRTQEGIPGRNYEMYWTTTANYNYTKDDDYFLNAKLNFYYYDYPHNYSDALLRNSESMATTHLIDNNKSLNTRPSLDLYYFRKLPRKQSLAVNVVGTYSNTDSRHTYREELESIPLTDIYTKVDGKRYSVIGEGIYEKELETGRISRSEGHTSELQSQQPISY
;
A
#
# COMPACT_ATOMS: atom_id res chain seq x y z
N MET A 1 16.40 -88.38 -4.96
CA MET A 1 17.08 -87.06 -4.85
C MET A 1 17.00 -86.18 -6.10
N ARG A 2 17.02 -86.73 -7.35
CA ARG A 2 16.94 -85.92 -8.60
C ARG A 2 15.58 -85.24 -8.88
N ARG A 3 14.46 -85.80 -8.41
CA ARG A 3 13.13 -85.18 -8.61
C ARG A 3 12.80 -83.99 -7.69
N GLN A 4 13.36 -83.91 -6.54
CA GLN A 4 13.15 -82.84 -5.61
C GLN A 4 13.94 -81.58 -5.99
N VAL A 5 15.11 -81.70 -6.57
CA VAL A 5 15.93 -80.56 -7.02
C VAL A 5 15.30 -79.84 -8.24
N LEU A 6 14.58 -80.62 -9.13
CA LEU A 6 13.85 -80.07 -10.26
C LEU A 6 12.61 -79.25 -9.83
N LEU A 7 11.95 -79.63 -8.72
CA LEU A 7 10.78 -78.94 -8.22
C LEU A 7 11.14 -77.59 -7.52
N VAL A 8 12.27 -77.55 -6.81
CA VAL A 8 12.80 -76.35 -6.19
C VAL A 8 13.29 -75.36 -7.25
N GLY A 9 13.91 -75.86 -8.34
CA GLY A 9 14.37 -74.99 -9.44
C GLY A 9 13.16 -74.37 -10.22
N LEU A 10 12.05 -75.10 -10.36
CA LEU A 10 10.83 -74.60 -11.05
C LEU A 10 10.11 -73.50 -10.18
N ILE A 11 10.09 -73.65 -8.86
CA ILE A 11 9.52 -72.68 -7.96
C ILE A 11 10.34 -71.37 -7.93
N CYS A 12 11.68 -71.44 -7.98
CA CYS A 12 12.50 -70.26 -8.05
C CYS A 12 12.36 -69.47 -9.36
N VAL A 13 12.14 -70.13 -10.49
CA VAL A 13 11.89 -69.47 -11.79
C VAL A 13 10.50 -68.84 -11.84
N ALA A 14 9.48 -69.43 -11.18
CA ALA A 14 8.14 -68.83 -11.09
C ALA A 14 8.11 -67.54 -10.23
N PHE A 15 9.01 -67.43 -9.23
CA PHE A 15 9.14 -66.17 -8.45
C PHE A 15 9.90 -65.04 -9.17
N LEU A 16 10.69 -65.35 -10.16
CA LEU A 16 11.45 -64.33 -10.93
C LEU A 16 10.64 -63.74 -12.10
N VAL A 17 9.55 -64.32 -12.51
CA VAL A 17 8.71 -63.83 -13.63
C VAL A 17 7.63 -62.86 -13.14
N ASN A 18 7.34 -62.79 -11.83
CA ASN A 18 6.36 -61.82 -11.27
C ASN A 18 6.96 -60.48 -10.79
N ALA A 19 8.21 -60.18 -11.13
CA ALA A 19 8.88 -58.94 -10.69
C ALA A 19 9.00 -57.86 -11.80
N GLN A 20 8.18 -57.93 -12.83
CA GLN A 20 7.99 -56.83 -13.77
C GLN A 20 6.51 -56.42 -13.80
N GLU A 21 6.02 -55.85 -12.69
CA GLU A 21 4.98 -54.85 -12.80
C GLU A 21 5.63 -53.62 -13.43
N GLU A 22 5.33 -53.37 -14.69
CA GLU A 22 5.48 -52.04 -15.27
C GLU A 22 4.71 -51.09 -14.38
N LYS A 23 5.46 -50.31 -13.57
CA LYS A 23 4.94 -49.11 -12.91
C LYS A 23 4.57 -48.18 -14.05
N THR A 24 3.34 -48.23 -14.55
CA THR A 24 2.77 -47.13 -15.29
C THR A 24 2.79 -45.94 -14.33
N ILE A 25 3.74 -45.05 -14.53
CA ILE A 25 3.69 -43.74 -13.97
C ILE A 25 2.52 -43.08 -14.70
N ASP A 26 1.34 -43.06 -14.07
CA ASP A 26 0.30 -42.12 -14.44
C ASP A 26 0.97 -40.74 -14.39
N LEU A 27 1.35 -40.24 -15.56
CA LEU A 27 1.68 -38.84 -15.71
C LEU A 27 0.40 -38.10 -15.37
N ASP A 28 0.35 -37.52 -14.17
CA ASP A 28 -0.67 -36.55 -13.83
C ASP A 28 -0.85 -35.68 -15.06
N GLU A 29 -2.08 -35.58 -15.51
CA GLU A 29 -2.50 -34.81 -16.66
C GLU A 29 -1.78 -33.49 -16.60
N VAL A 30 -0.82 -33.26 -17.52
CA VAL A 30 -0.14 -31.96 -17.64
C VAL A 30 -1.22 -30.98 -18.07
N THR A 31 -1.93 -30.46 -17.11
CA THR A 31 -2.85 -29.37 -17.34
C THR A 31 -1.99 -28.24 -17.86
N ILE A 32 -1.99 -28.02 -19.16
CA ILE A 32 -1.40 -26.82 -19.77
C ILE A 32 -2.18 -25.66 -19.18
N GLN A 33 -1.68 -25.08 -18.09
CA GLN A 33 -2.20 -23.84 -17.55
C GLN A 33 -1.98 -22.83 -18.67
N ALA A 34 -3.07 -22.43 -19.32
CA ALA A 34 -3.07 -21.32 -20.24
C ALA A 34 -2.35 -20.16 -19.53
N SER A 35 -1.37 -19.55 -20.20
CA SER A 35 -0.54 -18.48 -19.67
C SER A 35 -1.39 -17.54 -18.82
N SER A 36 -1.11 -17.49 -17.51
CA SER A 36 -1.80 -16.60 -16.58
C SER A 36 -1.51 -15.12 -16.88
N ILE A 37 -0.65 -14.83 -17.85
CA ILE A 37 -0.23 -13.50 -18.26
C ILE A 37 -0.42 -13.34 -19.76
N ILE A 38 -1.26 -12.36 -20.14
CA ILE A 38 -1.42 -11.94 -21.54
C ILE A 38 -0.72 -10.59 -21.69
N ARG A 39 0.35 -10.56 -22.49
CA ARG A 39 1.07 -9.32 -22.80
C ARG A 39 0.37 -8.57 -23.92
N LYS A 40 0.01 -7.31 -23.65
CA LYS A 40 -0.47 -6.34 -24.64
C LYS A 40 0.60 -5.30 -24.90
N LYS A 41 0.37 -4.42 -25.87
CA LYS A 41 1.34 -3.40 -26.28
C LYS A 41 1.63 -2.39 -25.16
N ASP A 42 0.64 -2.06 -24.33
CA ASP A 42 0.65 -1.02 -23.30
C ASP A 42 0.58 -1.56 -21.87
N ARG A 43 0.31 -2.88 -21.70
CA ARG A 43 0.11 -3.49 -20.37
C ARG A 43 0.19 -5.01 -20.40
N GLN A 44 0.27 -5.60 -19.23
CA GLN A 44 0.12 -7.03 -19.02
C GLN A 44 -1.22 -7.29 -18.30
N LEU A 45 -1.99 -8.25 -18.81
CA LEU A 45 -3.20 -8.74 -18.14
C LEU A 45 -2.80 -9.99 -17.36
N ILE A 46 -2.87 -9.93 -16.04
CA ILE A 46 -2.43 -10.98 -15.15
C ILE A 46 -3.66 -11.60 -14.49
N PHE A 47 -3.90 -12.88 -14.74
CA PHE A 47 -5.04 -13.63 -14.22
C PHE A 47 -4.55 -14.46 -13.03
N PRO A 48 -5.07 -14.24 -11.82
CA PRO A 48 -4.70 -15.05 -10.66
C PRO A 48 -5.16 -16.50 -10.88
N SER A 49 -4.31 -17.45 -10.49
CA SER A 49 -4.67 -18.87 -10.54
C SER A 49 -5.67 -19.23 -9.44
N LYS A 50 -6.44 -20.29 -9.62
CA LYS A 50 -7.38 -20.79 -8.59
C LYS A 50 -6.68 -21.06 -7.26
N ASP A 51 -5.44 -21.57 -7.29
CA ASP A 51 -4.66 -21.84 -6.10
C ASP A 51 -4.22 -20.56 -5.39
N GLN A 52 -3.77 -19.53 -6.13
CA GLN A 52 -3.46 -18.22 -5.57
C GLN A 52 -4.69 -17.60 -4.91
N VAL A 53 -5.85 -17.61 -5.58
CA VAL A 53 -7.11 -17.09 -5.03
C VAL A 53 -7.49 -17.83 -3.74
N ARG A 54 -7.49 -19.16 -3.75
CA ARG A 54 -7.88 -19.99 -2.59
C ARG A 54 -6.98 -19.79 -1.36
N ARG A 55 -5.68 -19.54 -1.58
CA ARG A 55 -4.70 -19.37 -0.50
C ARG A 55 -4.57 -17.93 -0.02
N SER A 56 -5.21 -16.99 -0.68
CA SER A 56 -5.13 -15.58 -0.32
C SER A 56 -6.26 -15.20 0.63
N MET A 57 -5.93 -14.38 1.62
CA MET A 57 -6.90 -13.87 2.59
C MET A 57 -7.63 -12.63 2.06
N ASP A 58 -6.91 -11.77 1.32
CA ASP A 58 -7.41 -10.51 0.79
C ASP A 58 -6.72 -10.16 -0.54
N GLY A 59 -7.09 -9.05 -1.17
CA GLY A 59 -6.52 -8.61 -2.45
C GLY A 59 -5.04 -8.24 -2.36
N LEU A 60 -4.56 -7.82 -1.19
CA LEU A 60 -3.16 -7.51 -0.96
C LEU A 60 -2.32 -8.81 -0.89
N ASP A 61 -2.80 -9.81 -0.13
CA ASP A 61 -2.15 -11.12 -0.06
C ASP A 61 -2.15 -11.82 -1.42
N LEU A 62 -3.23 -11.65 -2.21
CA LEU A 62 -3.26 -12.13 -3.59
C LEU A 62 -2.18 -11.45 -4.44
N THR A 63 -2.03 -10.13 -4.34
CA THR A 63 -1.00 -9.39 -5.07
C THR A 63 0.40 -9.87 -4.71
N ARG A 64 0.67 -10.11 -3.44
CA ARG A 64 1.93 -10.69 -2.94
C ARG A 64 2.20 -12.07 -3.56
N ARG A 65 1.18 -12.95 -3.62
CA ARG A 65 1.29 -14.30 -4.19
C ARG A 65 1.43 -14.32 -5.71
N MET A 66 0.96 -13.28 -6.38
CA MET A 66 1.17 -13.11 -7.83
C MET A 66 2.62 -12.75 -8.16
N SER A 67 3.42 -12.32 -7.18
CA SER A 67 4.86 -12.01 -7.32
C SER A 67 5.13 -11.07 -8.49
N LEU A 68 4.41 -9.95 -8.55
CA LEU A 68 4.53 -8.98 -9.63
C LEU A 68 5.92 -8.35 -9.65
N PRO A 69 6.53 -8.16 -10.83
CA PRO A 69 7.90 -7.65 -10.93
C PRO A 69 8.01 -6.22 -10.37
N ARG A 70 9.17 -5.90 -9.76
CA ARG A 70 9.52 -4.59 -9.20
C ARG A 70 8.68 -4.15 -8.01
N LEU A 71 7.71 -4.95 -7.55
CA LEU A 71 6.80 -4.58 -6.47
C LEU A 71 7.14 -5.30 -5.17
N TRP A 72 6.99 -4.57 -4.09
CA TRP A 72 7.05 -5.05 -2.73
C TRP A 72 5.70 -4.87 -2.04
N VAL A 73 5.19 -5.93 -1.44
CA VAL A 73 3.92 -5.93 -0.69
C VAL A 73 4.22 -6.21 0.77
N ASP A 74 3.94 -5.24 1.63
CA ASP A 74 4.07 -5.38 3.08
C ASP A 74 2.70 -5.67 3.70
N PRO A 75 2.49 -6.87 4.25
CA PRO A 75 1.23 -7.24 4.88
C PRO A 75 0.98 -6.52 6.20
N ASN A 76 2.02 -6.05 6.91
CA ASN A 76 1.89 -5.41 8.21
C ASN A 76 1.43 -3.95 8.07
N THR A 77 2.05 -3.22 7.16
CA THR A 77 1.69 -1.82 6.88
C THR A 77 0.58 -1.69 5.85
N LYS A 78 0.10 -2.82 5.30
CA LYS A 78 -0.91 -2.88 4.22
C LYS A 78 -0.51 -1.99 3.05
N SER A 79 0.74 -2.07 2.61
CA SER A 79 1.27 -1.21 1.54
C SER A 79 1.80 -1.98 0.35
N ILE A 80 1.71 -1.36 -0.84
CA ILE A 80 2.36 -1.80 -2.07
C ILE A 80 3.33 -0.70 -2.50
N SER A 81 4.57 -1.04 -2.67
CA SER A 81 5.64 -0.10 -3.01
C SER A 81 6.64 -0.70 -4.00
N MET A 82 7.57 0.11 -4.46
CA MET A 82 8.73 -0.31 -5.24
C MET A 82 9.99 0.37 -4.71
N ALA A 83 11.16 -0.19 -5.01
CA ALA A 83 12.43 0.30 -4.46
C ALA A 83 12.74 1.74 -4.90
N ASN A 84 12.53 2.05 -6.19
CA ASN A 84 12.74 3.38 -6.75
C ASN A 84 11.58 3.70 -7.68
N GLY A 85 10.79 4.73 -7.33
CA GLY A 85 9.65 5.18 -8.13
C GLY A 85 8.32 5.11 -7.38
N SER A 86 7.24 5.35 -8.11
CA SER A 86 5.88 5.42 -7.56
C SER A 86 4.96 4.36 -8.17
N VAL A 87 4.08 3.81 -7.33
CA VAL A 87 3.05 2.85 -7.71
C VAL A 87 1.68 3.52 -7.54
N GLN A 88 0.90 3.53 -8.61
CA GLN A 88 -0.49 3.96 -8.56
C GLN A 88 -1.40 2.74 -8.59
N LEU A 89 -2.31 2.65 -7.62
CA LEU A 89 -3.30 1.58 -7.52
C LEU A 89 -4.64 2.07 -8.03
N ARG A 90 -5.35 1.19 -8.74
CA ARG A 90 -6.69 1.44 -9.26
C ARG A 90 -7.58 0.22 -9.06
N ILE A 91 -8.87 0.46 -8.93
CA ILE A 91 -9.92 -0.58 -8.93
C ILE A 91 -10.92 -0.19 -10.01
N ASN A 92 -11.04 -1.00 -11.05
CA ASN A 92 -11.89 -0.75 -12.21
C ASN A 92 -11.66 0.64 -12.85
N GLY A 93 -10.39 1.06 -12.95
CA GLY A 93 -9.98 2.34 -13.50
C GLY A 93 -10.04 3.54 -12.53
N VAL A 94 -10.60 3.38 -11.33
CA VAL A 94 -10.70 4.44 -10.30
C VAL A 94 -9.48 4.36 -9.38
N LEU A 95 -8.89 5.52 -9.05
CA LEU A 95 -7.76 5.61 -8.12
C LEU A 95 -8.12 5.02 -6.75
N ALA A 96 -7.26 4.15 -6.24
CA ALA A 96 -7.47 3.44 -4.99
C ALA A 96 -6.21 3.45 -4.11
N SER A 97 -6.41 3.29 -2.81
CA SER A 97 -5.34 3.06 -1.83
C SER A 97 -5.00 1.57 -1.69
N SER A 98 -3.86 1.25 -1.09
CA SER A 98 -3.51 -0.14 -0.75
C SER A 98 -4.53 -0.77 0.20
N LEU A 99 -5.14 0.01 1.09
CA LEU A 99 -6.18 -0.46 2.00
C LEU A 99 -7.47 -0.84 1.27
N GLU A 100 -7.82 -0.12 0.20
CA GLU A 100 -8.96 -0.48 -0.64
C GLU A 100 -8.68 -1.76 -1.43
N VAL A 101 -7.43 -1.98 -1.88
CA VAL A 101 -7.01 -3.24 -2.50
C VAL A 101 -7.06 -4.38 -1.48
N ALA A 102 -6.60 -4.16 -0.24
CA ALA A 102 -6.71 -5.15 0.83
C ALA A 102 -8.18 -5.50 1.15
N ALA A 103 -9.12 -4.57 0.95
CA ALA A 103 -10.55 -4.82 1.13
C ALA A 103 -11.17 -5.70 0.02
N LEU A 104 -10.47 -5.99 -1.07
CA LEU A 104 -10.98 -6.83 -2.14
C LEU A 104 -10.95 -8.31 -1.73
N SER A 105 -12.07 -9.02 -1.93
CA SER A 105 -12.07 -10.47 -1.88
C SER A 105 -11.25 -11.02 -3.05
N PRO A 106 -10.31 -11.97 -2.83
CA PRO A 106 -9.53 -12.58 -3.90
C PRO A 106 -10.40 -13.16 -5.03
N GLU A 107 -11.56 -13.72 -4.68
CA GLU A 107 -12.52 -14.30 -5.62
C GLU A 107 -13.18 -13.27 -6.53
N ASP A 108 -13.24 -11.99 -6.09
CA ASP A 108 -13.81 -10.91 -6.89
C ASP A 108 -12.80 -10.34 -7.88
N ILE A 109 -11.51 -10.61 -7.74
CA ILE A 109 -10.48 -10.11 -8.66
C ILE A 109 -10.42 -11.01 -9.89
N LYS A 110 -10.94 -10.51 -11.00
CA LYS A 110 -10.92 -11.19 -12.29
C LYS A 110 -9.53 -11.21 -12.91
N ARG A 111 -8.82 -10.10 -12.84
CA ARG A 111 -7.45 -9.90 -13.32
C ARG A 111 -6.85 -8.64 -12.75
N VAL A 112 -5.54 -8.53 -12.81
CA VAL A 112 -4.79 -7.30 -12.57
C VAL A 112 -4.18 -6.83 -13.88
N GLU A 113 -4.42 -5.58 -14.24
CA GLU A 113 -3.79 -4.93 -15.38
C GLU A 113 -2.54 -4.20 -14.88
N TYR A 114 -1.37 -4.71 -15.26
CA TYR A 114 -0.07 -4.19 -14.87
C TYR A 114 0.49 -3.33 -15.99
N HIS A 115 0.64 -2.03 -15.74
CA HIS A 115 1.27 -1.09 -16.66
C HIS A 115 2.66 -0.74 -16.13
N ASP A 116 3.68 -1.06 -16.89
CA ASP A 116 5.06 -0.66 -16.64
C ASP A 116 5.36 0.57 -17.47
N ASN A 117 5.80 1.65 -16.84
CA ASN A 117 6.02 2.95 -17.48
C ASN A 117 4.79 3.45 -18.27
N PRO A 118 3.66 3.71 -17.58
CA PRO A 118 2.36 3.95 -18.22
C PRO A 118 2.24 5.27 -18.97
N GLY A 119 3.25 6.16 -18.85
CA GLY A 119 3.28 7.47 -19.47
C GLY A 119 2.34 8.49 -18.81
N LEU A 120 2.23 9.68 -19.40
CA LEU A 120 1.52 10.84 -18.82
C LEU A 120 0.01 10.64 -18.57
N ARG A 121 -0.59 9.61 -19.16
CA ARG A 121 -2.02 9.30 -18.96
C ARG A 121 -2.42 9.11 -17.49
N TYR A 122 -1.47 8.67 -16.66
CA TYR A 122 -1.71 8.35 -15.25
C TYR A 122 -1.08 9.39 -14.30
N GLY A 123 -0.57 10.50 -14.86
CA GLY A 123 0.12 11.56 -14.13
C GLY A 123 1.64 11.52 -14.30
N GLU A 124 2.29 12.62 -13.99
CA GLU A 124 3.75 12.72 -13.97
C GLU A 124 4.32 11.91 -12.79
N GLY A 125 5.44 11.23 -13.02
CA GLY A 125 6.16 10.50 -11.97
C GLY A 125 5.51 9.18 -11.53
N VAL A 126 4.54 8.63 -12.30
CA VAL A 126 3.97 7.29 -12.06
C VAL A 126 4.74 6.26 -12.87
N ASP A 127 5.45 5.35 -12.19
CA ASP A 127 6.28 4.32 -12.82
C ASP A 127 5.53 3.01 -13.07
N ILE A 128 4.61 2.66 -12.17
CA ILE A 128 3.78 1.45 -12.30
C ILE A 128 2.33 1.79 -11.98
N VAL A 129 1.39 1.26 -12.79
CA VAL A 129 -0.03 1.25 -12.45
C VAL A 129 -0.52 -0.19 -12.32
N LEU A 130 -1.20 -0.48 -11.22
CA LEU A 130 -1.95 -1.71 -11.01
C LEU A 130 -3.44 -1.39 -11.02
N ASP A 131 -4.17 -1.89 -12.01
CA ASP A 131 -5.62 -1.78 -12.06
C ASP A 131 -6.27 -3.15 -11.81
N TYR A 132 -6.95 -3.27 -10.67
CA TYR A 132 -7.66 -4.47 -10.24
C TYR A 132 -9.04 -4.50 -10.87
N ILE A 133 -9.22 -5.32 -11.89
CA ILE A 133 -10.51 -5.50 -12.54
C ILE A 133 -11.31 -6.55 -11.77
N THR A 134 -12.42 -6.12 -11.19
CA THR A 134 -13.27 -6.97 -10.35
C THR A 134 -14.49 -7.49 -11.08
N ILE A 135 -15.09 -8.56 -10.54
CA ILE A 135 -16.38 -9.08 -10.97
C ILE A 135 -17.47 -8.17 -10.40
N LYS A 136 -18.40 -7.73 -11.24
CA LYS A 136 -19.57 -6.98 -10.76
C LYS A 136 -20.54 -7.94 -10.05
N ARG A 137 -20.71 -7.75 -8.74
CA ARG A 137 -21.74 -8.43 -7.96
C ARG A 137 -22.96 -7.54 -7.83
N THR A 138 -24.16 -8.06 -8.09
CA THR A 138 -25.41 -7.34 -7.93
C THR A 138 -26.01 -7.42 -6.52
N SER A 139 -25.53 -8.36 -5.71
CA SER A 139 -25.96 -8.53 -4.32
C SER A 139 -24.88 -9.24 -3.50
N GLY A 140 -24.96 -9.06 -2.18
CA GLY A 140 -24.04 -9.67 -1.24
C GLY A 140 -22.95 -8.72 -0.76
N GLY A 141 -22.06 -9.21 0.07
CA GLY A 141 -20.96 -8.43 0.64
C GLY A 141 -19.93 -9.33 1.31
N ASN A 142 -18.88 -8.70 1.77
CA ASN A 142 -17.82 -9.32 2.56
C ASN A 142 -17.45 -8.40 3.74
N LEU A 143 -16.95 -9.02 4.79
CA LEU A 143 -16.39 -8.34 5.95
C LEU A 143 -15.10 -9.06 6.33
N GLY A 144 -14.06 -8.30 6.61
CA GLY A 144 -12.79 -8.83 7.08
C GLY A 144 -12.24 -8.02 8.23
N VAL A 145 -11.55 -8.71 9.12
CA VAL A 145 -10.89 -8.13 10.30
C VAL A 145 -9.52 -8.80 10.43
N ASP A 146 -8.50 -7.97 10.58
CA ASP A 146 -7.12 -8.40 10.83
C ASP A 146 -6.59 -7.59 12.01
N LEU A 147 -6.34 -8.26 13.14
CA LEU A 147 -5.90 -7.64 14.38
C LEU A 147 -4.53 -8.16 14.74
N SER A 148 -3.57 -7.25 14.87
CA SER A 148 -2.19 -7.57 15.20
C SER A 148 -1.77 -6.78 16.44
N HIS A 149 -1.45 -7.48 17.52
CA HIS A 149 -1.10 -6.91 18.82
C HIS A 149 0.13 -7.58 19.42
N GLN A 150 0.95 -6.81 20.13
CA GLN A 150 2.00 -7.37 20.99
C GLN A 150 1.50 -7.50 22.44
N LEU A 151 1.91 -8.58 23.12
CA LEU A 151 1.45 -8.88 24.48
C LEU A 151 2.27 -8.18 25.57
N ASN A 152 3.52 -7.84 25.31
CA ASN A 152 4.47 -7.29 26.28
C ASN A 152 4.58 -5.76 26.25
N THR A 153 4.08 -5.13 25.21
CA THR A 153 4.06 -3.67 25.05
C THR A 153 2.83 -3.26 24.26
N PHE A 154 2.41 -2.01 24.38
CA PHE A 154 1.35 -1.51 23.53
C PHE A 154 1.91 -1.28 22.12
N TRP A 155 1.58 -2.20 21.25
CA TRP A 155 1.74 -2.08 19.82
C TRP A 155 0.55 -2.74 19.15
N MET A 156 -0.06 -2.07 18.19
CA MET A 156 -1.21 -2.56 17.45
C MET A 156 -1.12 -2.20 15.97
N ALA A 157 -1.66 -3.05 15.13
CA ALA A 157 -1.93 -2.79 13.73
C ALA A 157 -3.24 -3.50 13.36
N ASP A 158 -4.33 -2.76 13.35
CA ASP A 158 -5.68 -3.29 13.18
C ASP A 158 -6.26 -2.82 11.87
N TYR A 159 -6.83 -3.75 11.12
CA TYR A 159 -7.48 -3.49 9.85
C TYR A 159 -8.89 -4.11 9.83
N ILE A 160 -9.88 -3.28 9.52
CA ILE A 160 -11.27 -3.69 9.38
C ILE A 160 -11.76 -3.19 8.03
N TYR A 161 -12.42 -4.05 7.28
CA TYR A 161 -13.06 -3.65 6.04
C TYR A 161 -14.40 -4.34 5.84
N GLY A 162 -15.30 -3.67 5.13
CA GLY A 162 -16.57 -4.22 4.72
C GLY A 162 -16.97 -3.70 3.35
N LYS A 163 -17.64 -4.56 2.58
CA LYS A 163 -18.21 -4.23 1.28
C LYS A 163 -19.61 -4.81 1.17
N TYR A 164 -20.55 -4.04 0.67
CA TYR A 164 -21.92 -4.45 0.46
C TYR A 164 -22.44 -3.97 -0.90
N ASN A 165 -22.97 -4.91 -1.68
CA ASN A 165 -23.54 -4.66 -3.01
C ASN A 165 -25.05 -4.85 -2.98
N ARG A 166 -25.79 -3.89 -3.54
CA ARG A 166 -27.23 -3.96 -3.72
C ARG A 166 -27.64 -3.36 -5.06
N GLY A 167 -27.99 -4.23 -6.01
CA GLY A 167 -28.36 -3.80 -7.34
C GLY A 167 -27.22 -3.07 -8.06
N ARG A 168 -27.37 -1.78 -8.28
CA ARG A 168 -26.38 -0.92 -8.93
C ARG A 168 -25.47 -0.17 -7.96
N SER A 169 -25.71 -0.30 -6.68
CA SER A 169 -24.98 0.37 -5.61
C SER A 169 -23.99 -0.56 -4.94
N GLU A 170 -22.80 -0.06 -4.71
CA GLU A 170 -21.74 -0.68 -3.92
C GLU A 170 -21.33 0.28 -2.81
N PHE A 171 -21.28 -0.20 -1.58
CA PHE A 171 -20.80 0.50 -0.40
C PHE A 171 -19.58 -0.22 0.11
N SER A 172 -18.52 0.49 0.43
CA SER A 172 -17.37 -0.09 1.12
C SER A 172 -16.85 0.84 2.21
N LEU A 173 -16.34 0.22 3.26
CA LEU A 173 -15.67 0.88 4.37
C LEU A 173 -14.39 0.12 4.66
N SER A 174 -13.27 0.82 4.76
CA SER A 174 -12.02 0.29 5.24
C SER A 174 -11.43 1.22 6.29
N SER A 175 -10.90 0.65 7.36
CA SER A 175 -10.28 1.40 8.45
C SER A 175 -9.03 0.67 8.91
N PHE A 176 -7.93 1.40 9.03
CA PHE A 176 -6.66 0.91 9.53
C PHE A 176 -6.18 1.81 10.67
N ALA A 177 -5.86 1.21 11.78
CA ALA A 177 -5.25 1.86 12.92
C ALA A 177 -3.93 1.17 13.26
N ASN A 178 -2.87 1.94 13.38
CA ASN A 178 -1.57 1.47 13.83
C ASN A 178 -1.09 2.38 14.96
N GLY A 179 -0.49 1.79 15.98
CA GLY A 179 0.02 2.59 17.08
C GLY A 179 0.96 1.83 17.98
N HIS A 180 1.81 2.59 18.66
CA HIS A 180 2.69 2.03 19.69
C HIS A 180 2.86 3.01 20.85
N ARG A 181 3.23 2.44 21.99
CA ARG A 181 3.54 3.20 23.21
C ARG A 181 4.74 2.56 23.90
N TYR A 182 5.92 3.04 23.53
CA TYR A 182 7.16 2.65 24.19
C TYR A 182 7.48 3.63 25.31
N LYS A 183 7.67 3.12 26.53
CA LYS A 183 8.04 3.94 27.68
C LYS A 183 9.52 4.27 27.67
N GLU A 184 10.32 3.38 27.11
CA GLU A 184 11.77 3.46 27.01
C GLU A 184 12.17 3.05 25.59
N ALA A 185 12.42 4.05 24.74
CA ALA A 185 12.96 3.85 23.40
C ALA A 185 14.25 4.66 23.28
N TRP A 186 15.28 4.08 22.69
CA TRP A 186 16.55 4.75 22.40
C TRP A 186 17.14 4.24 21.11
N GLN A 187 18.06 5.00 20.55
CA GLN A 187 18.79 4.60 19.35
C GLN A 187 20.26 5.01 19.49
N ASP A 188 21.14 4.03 19.35
CA ASP A 188 22.55 4.27 19.19
C ASP A 188 22.89 4.39 17.71
N ARG A 189 23.72 5.38 17.36
CA ARG A 189 24.12 5.63 15.98
C ARG A 189 25.61 5.97 15.93
N THR A 190 26.29 5.45 14.93
CA THR A 190 27.67 5.83 14.58
C THR A 190 27.67 6.33 13.15
N GLU A 191 28.17 7.54 12.96
CA GLU A 191 28.31 8.17 11.64
C GLU A 191 29.81 8.40 11.38
N ILE A 192 30.23 8.03 10.18
CA ILE A 192 31.62 8.21 9.73
C ILE A 192 31.59 9.19 8.54
N PHE A 193 32.30 10.31 8.71
CA PHE A 193 32.37 11.35 7.69
C PHE A 193 33.75 11.33 7.05
N HIS A 194 33.80 11.15 5.73
CA HIS A 194 35.00 11.24 4.93
C HIS A 194 35.05 12.63 4.28
N THR A 195 36.01 13.45 4.73
CA THR A 195 36.24 14.79 4.20
C THR A 195 37.60 14.86 3.52
N PRO A 196 37.89 15.88 2.69
CA PRO A 196 39.24 16.07 2.12
C PRO A 196 40.35 16.17 3.15
N ASP A 197 40.03 16.67 4.37
CA ASP A 197 40.97 16.90 5.45
C ASP A 197 41.17 15.66 6.36
N GLY A 198 40.35 14.61 6.17
CA GLY A 198 40.43 13.38 6.95
C GLY A 198 39.09 12.71 7.20
N THR A 199 39.11 11.71 8.08
CA THR A 199 37.90 10.98 8.48
C THR A 199 37.64 11.25 9.96
N PHE A 200 36.43 11.68 10.28
CA PHE A 200 35.99 11.81 11.66
C PHE A 200 34.73 10.95 11.92
N GLN A 201 34.56 10.53 13.16
CA GLN A 201 33.46 9.73 13.61
C GLN A 201 32.63 10.49 14.63
N ARG A 202 31.29 10.46 14.46
CA ARG A 202 30.31 10.94 15.44
C ARG A 202 29.57 9.74 15.99
N THR A 203 29.59 9.57 17.31
CA THR A 203 28.83 8.54 18.01
C THR A 203 27.72 9.18 18.82
N GLN A 204 26.53 8.68 18.68
CA GLN A 204 25.34 9.03 19.44
C GLN A 204 24.96 7.83 20.30
N GLU A 205 24.98 8.00 21.64
CA GLU A 205 24.45 7.03 22.61
C GLU A 205 23.06 7.51 23.06
N GLY A 206 22.02 6.77 22.71
CA GLY A 206 20.64 7.15 22.99
C GLY A 206 20.29 7.05 24.48
N ILE A 207 19.59 8.03 24.98
CA ILE A 207 19.02 8.04 26.34
C ILE A 207 17.57 7.53 26.24
N PRO A 208 17.16 6.54 27.06
CA PRO A 208 15.79 6.02 27.02
C PRO A 208 14.75 7.10 27.22
N GLY A 209 13.85 7.25 26.25
CA GLY A 209 12.81 8.25 26.23
C GLY A 209 11.45 7.65 25.84
N ARG A 210 10.40 8.48 25.86
CA ARG A 210 9.05 8.07 25.48
C ARG A 210 8.86 8.20 23.98
N ASN A 211 8.28 7.15 23.38
CA ASN A 211 7.88 7.17 21.98
C ASN A 211 6.45 6.64 21.86
N TYR A 212 5.49 7.52 21.57
CA TYR A 212 4.07 7.22 21.44
C TYR A 212 3.60 7.73 20.10
N GLU A 213 3.00 6.84 19.33
CA GLU A 213 2.46 7.12 18.01
C GLU A 213 1.09 6.47 17.83
N MET A 214 0.19 7.18 17.19
CA MET A 214 -1.08 6.67 16.72
C MET A 214 -1.34 7.19 15.31
N TYR A 215 -1.53 6.27 14.40
CA TYR A 215 -1.95 6.51 13.03
C TYR A 215 -3.30 5.85 12.80
N TRP A 216 -4.25 6.57 12.22
CA TRP A 216 -5.54 6.05 11.87
C TRP A 216 -6.01 6.61 10.54
N THR A 217 -6.46 5.74 9.64
CA THR A 217 -7.07 6.13 8.37
C THR A 217 -8.34 5.33 8.13
N THR A 218 -9.35 6.00 7.59
CA THR A 218 -10.63 5.38 7.23
C THR A 218 -11.07 5.91 5.88
N THR A 219 -11.51 5.00 5.01
CA THR A 219 -12.10 5.31 3.71
C THR A 219 -13.49 4.72 3.65
N ALA A 220 -14.50 5.58 3.45
CA ALA A 220 -15.85 5.18 3.09
C ALA A 220 -16.08 5.51 1.61
N ASN A 221 -16.55 4.53 0.85
CA ASN A 221 -16.69 4.65 -0.60
C ASN A 221 -18.07 4.17 -1.04
N TYR A 222 -18.70 4.95 -1.90
CA TYR A 222 -19.96 4.63 -2.55
C TYR A 222 -19.81 4.67 -4.05
N ASN A 223 -20.18 3.58 -4.72
CA ASN A 223 -20.20 3.46 -6.16
C ASN A 223 -21.64 3.22 -6.64
N TYR A 224 -22.06 3.94 -7.65
CA TYR A 224 -23.29 3.67 -8.39
C TYR A 224 -22.97 3.52 -9.87
N THR A 225 -23.34 2.37 -10.44
CA THR A 225 -23.09 2.08 -11.86
C THR A 225 -24.40 1.73 -12.54
N LYS A 226 -24.78 2.49 -13.57
CA LYS A 226 -25.91 2.16 -14.42
C LYS A 226 -25.40 1.77 -15.80
N ASP A 227 -25.34 0.45 -16.03
CA ASP A 227 -24.79 -0.14 -17.25
C ASP A 227 -23.39 0.44 -17.57
N ASP A 228 -23.04 0.67 -18.80
CA ASP A 228 -21.79 1.35 -19.15
C ASP A 228 -21.99 2.87 -19.41
N ASP A 229 -23.16 3.41 -19.12
CA ASP A 229 -23.51 4.78 -19.48
C ASP A 229 -23.28 5.80 -18.38
N TYR A 230 -23.38 5.35 -17.12
CA TYR A 230 -23.35 6.24 -15.98
C TYR A 230 -22.57 5.61 -14.84
N PHE A 231 -21.67 6.38 -14.26
CA PHE A 231 -20.92 6.01 -13.07
C PHE A 231 -20.80 7.20 -12.13
N LEU A 232 -21.10 6.97 -10.87
CA LEU A 232 -20.88 7.92 -9.78
C LEU A 232 -20.04 7.24 -8.70
N ASN A 233 -19.00 7.91 -8.26
CA ASN A 233 -18.19 7.53 -7.10
C ASN A 233 -18.18 8.68 -6.10
N ALA A 234 -18.41 8.39 -4.83
CA ALA A 234 -18.24 9.31 -3.72
C ALA A 234 -17.35 8.64 -2.67
N LYS A 235 -16.19 9.22 -2.42
CA LYS A 235 -15.18 8.70 -1.50
C LYS A 235 -14.89 9.71 -0.41
N LEU A 236 -15.10 9.31 0.84
CA LEU A 236 -14.72 10.07 2.03
C LEU A 236 -13.50 9.41 2.66
N ASN A 237 -12.41 10.16 2.77
CA ASN A 237 -11.22 9.72 3.48
C ASN A 237 -11.07 10.54 4.76
N PHE A 238 -10.63 9.87 5.80
CA PHE A 238 -10.24 10.46 7.06
C PHE A 238 -8.85 9.97 7.42
N TYR A 239 -7.94 10.89 7.69
CA TYR A 239 -6.58 10.63 8.13
C TYR A 239 -6.35 11.31 9.46
N TYR A 240 -5.82 10.59 10.43
CA TYR A 240 -5.42 11.06 11.74
C TYR A 240 -4.03 10.52 12.08
N TYR A 241 -3.15 11.40 12.49
CA TYR A 241 -1.81 11.06 12.95
C TYR A 241 -1.52 11.88 14.21
N ASP A 242 -1.20 11.20 15.29
CA ASP A 242 -0.86 11.79 16.57
C ASP A 242 0.44 11.18 17.10
N TYR A 243 1.42 12.06 17.32
CA TYR A 243 2.75 11.71 17.81
C TYR A 243 3.07 12.62 19.01
N PRO A 244 2.41 12.40 20.16
CA PRO A 244 2.49 13.31 21.30
C PRO A 244 3.84 13.26 22.01
N HIS A 245 4.58 12.17 21.90
CA HIS A 245 5.86 11.96 22.54
C HIS A 245 6.83 11.23 21.62
N ASN A 246 7.80 11.95 21.13
CA ASN A 246 8.99 11.40 20.49
C ASN A 246 10.21 12.07 21.12
N TYR A 247 10.71 11.46 22.18
CA TYR A 247 11.89 11.92 22.88
C TYR A 247 13.09 11.10 22.44
N SER A 248 14.06 11.77 21.81
CA SER A 248 15.26 11.17 21.23
C SER A 248 16.49 11.85 21.81
N ASP A 249 16.59 11.84 23.13
CA ASP A 249 17.73 12.40 23.83
C ASP A 249 18.95 11.47 23.69
N ALA A 250 20.14 12.03 23.60
CA ALA A 250 21.37 11.27 23.42
C ALA A 250 22.62 12.00 23.92
N LEU A 251 23.68 11.25 24.16
CA LEU A 251 25.03 11.75 24.33
C LEU A 251 25.78 11.68 23.00
N LEU A 252 26.31 12.81 22.55
CA LEU A 252 27.08 12.91 21.32
C LEU A 252 28.56 13.00 21.63
N ARG A 253 29.38 12.20 20.93
CA ARG A 253 30.84 12.25 21.00
C ARG A 253 31.42 12.34 19.60
N ASN A 254 32.40 13.17 19.42
CA ASN A 254 33.14 13.34 18.19
C ASN A 254 34.57 12.81 18.35
N SER A 255 35.11 12.11 17.35
CA SER A 255 36.50 11.62 17.38
C SER A 255 37.54 12.73 17.43
N GLU A 256 37.16 13.95 17.02
CA GLU A 256 38.04 15.13 17.03
C GLU A 256 37.97 15.93 18.35
N SER A 257 36.99 15.63 19.21
CA SER A 257 36.79 16.33 20.47
C SER A 257 36.62 15.37 21.64
N MET A 258 37.29 15.63 22.76
CA MET A 258 37.08 14.89 24.00
C MET A 258 35.75 15.29 24.72
N ALA A 259 35.08 16.32 24.25
CA ALA A 259 33.83 16.79 24.87
C ALA A 259 32.66 15.88 24.49
N THR A 260 31.83 15.60 25.49
CA THR A 260 30.52 14.96 25.28
C THR A 260 29.44 15.98 25.36
N THR A 261 28.63 16.14 24.31
CA THR A 261 27.48 17.01 24.29
C THR A 261 26.20 16.24 24.54
N HIS A 262 25.24 16.86 25.22
CA HIS A 262 23.90 16.30 25.40
C HIS A 262 22.99 16.82 24.27
N LEU A 263 22.43 15.90 23.52
CA LEU A 263 21.40 16.18 22.51
C LEU A 263 20.02 16.00 23.14
N ILE A 264 19.18 17.00 22.99
CA ILE A 264 17.74 16.95 23.30
C ILE A 264 17.01 17.12 21.98
N ASP A 265 16.35 16.07 21.53
CA ASP A 265 15.60 16.06 20.28
C ASP A 265 14.17 15.55 20.54
N ASN A 266 13.23 16.50 20.64
CA ASN A 266 11.84 16.22 21.01
C ASN A 266 10.90 16.69 19.91
N ASN A 267 10.11 15.76 19.40
CA ASN A 267 9.12 16.04 18.36
C ASN A 267 7.71 15.68 18.84
N LYS A 268 6.74 16.57 18.56
CA LYS A 268 5.31 16.33 18.72
C LYS A 268 4.61 16.70 17.43
N SER A 269 3.68 15.89 16.98
CA SER A 269 2.93 16.17 15.76
C SER A 269 1.50 15.66 15.88
N LEU A 270 0.55 16.52 15.56
CA LEU A 270 -0.85 16.17 15.35
C LEU A 270 -1.25 16.60 13.95
N ASN A 271 -1.76 15.66 13.17
CA ASN A 271 -2.24 15.94 11.81
C ASN A 271 -3.60 15.27 11.59
N THR A 272 -4.58 16.04 11.17
CA THR A 272 -5.92 15.57 10.83
C THR A 272 -6.27 16.04 9.43
N ARG A 273 -6.71 15.11 8.56
CA ARG A 273 -6.98 15.44 7.17
C ARG A 273 -8.17 14.67 6.62
N PRO A 274 -9.42 15.16 6.79
CA PRO A 274 -10.56 14.69 6.03
C PRO A 274 -10.50 15.15 4.57
N SER A 275 -10.94 14.31 3.64
CA SER A 275 -11.14 14.67 2.23
C SER A 275 -12.37 13.98 1.65
N LEU A 276 -13.03 14.68 0.73
CA LEU A 276 -14.16 14.17 -0.05
C LEU A 276 -13.78 14.23 -1.53
N ASP A 277 -13.89 13.10 -2.21
CA ASP A 277 -13.66 12.95 -3.65
C ASP A 277 -14.96 12.50 -4.31
N LEU A 278 -15.42 13.26 -5.29
CA LEU A 278 -16.64 13.02 -6.05
C LEU A 278 -16.28 12.87 -7.52
N TYR A 279 -16.47 11.69 -8.07
CA TYR A 279 -16.27 11.41 -9.47
C TYR A 279 -17.58 11.05 -10.15
N TYR A 280 -17.86 11.72 -11.26
CA TYR A 280 -19.04 11.51 -12.10
C TYR A 280 -18.60 11.23 -13.54
N PHE A 281 -19.13 10.18 -14.13
CA PHE A 281 -18.93 9.84 -15.54
C PHE A 281 -20.27 9.57 -16.21
N ARG A 282 -20.44 10.08 -17.41
CA ARG A 282 -21.61 9.82 -18.26
C ARG A 282 -21.25 9.70 -19.73
N LYS A 283 -21.74 8.64 -20.37
CA LYS A 283 -21.77 8.55 -21.82
C LYS A 283 -22.93 9.40 -22.34
N LEU A 284 -22.65 10.22 -23.32
CA LEU A 284 -23.61 11.08 -24.01
C LEU A 284 -23.89 10.53 -25.41
N PRO A 285 -25.04 10.93 -26.06
CA PRO A 285 -25.32 10.54 -27.42
C PRO A 285 -24.20 10.92 -28.38
N ARG A 286 -24.15 10.25 -29.56
CA ARG A 286 -23.19 10.52 -30.65
C ARG A 286 -21.74 10.29 -30.25
N LYS A 287 -21.46 9.20 -29.52
CA LYS A 287 -20.11 8.79 -29.09
C LYS A 287 -19.34 9.87 -28.30
N GLN A 288 -20.04 10.53 -27.39
CA GLN A 288 -19.48 11.53 -26.49
C GLN A 288 -19.40 10.99 -25.07
N SER A 289 -18.54 11.53 -24.25
CA SER A 289 -18.49 11.26 -22.81
C SER A 289 -18.09 12.53 -22.03
N LEU A 290 -18.59 12.59 -20.80
CA LEU A 290 -18.25 13.63 -19.83
C LEU A 290 -17.80 12.94 -18.55
N ALA A 291 -16.63 13.33 -18.05
CA ALA A 291 -16.17 13.00 -16.72
C ALA A 291 -15.96 14.30 -15.92
N VAL A 292 -16.37 14.30 -14.66
CA VAL A 292 -16.16 15.41 -13.73
C VAL A 292 -15.58 14.82 -12.45
N ASN A 293 -14.52 15.41 -11.96
CA ASN A 293 -13.92 15.07 -10.68
C ASN A 293 -13.83 16.32 -9.79
N VAL A 294 -14.24 16.21 -8.52
CA VAL A 294 -14.13 17.28 -7.53
C VAL A 294 -13.58 16.70 -6.24
N VAL A 295 -12.44 17.24 -5.81
CA VAL A 295 -11.78 16.82 -4.56
C VAL A 295 -11.73 18.00 -3.60
N GLY A 296 -12.30 17.84 -2.43
CA GLY A 296 -12.20 18.76 -1.30
C GLY A 296 -11.33 18.18 -0.19
N THR A 297 -10.35 18.91 0.28
CA THR A 297 -9.47 18.48 1.38
C THR A 297 -9.37 19.57 2.43
N TYR A 298 -9.47 19.18 3.70
CA TYR A 298 -9.10 19.99 4.84
C TYR A 298 -7.90 19.35 5.54
N SER A 299 -6.94 20.14 5.95
CA SER A 299 -5.78 19.68 6.73
C SER A 299 -5.58 20.61 7.94
N ASN A 300 -5.43 20.01 9.11
CA ASN A 300 -5.05 20.68 10.33
C ASN A 300 -3.78 20.04 10.90
N THR A 301 -2.72 20.84 11.07
CA THR A 301 -1.41 20.37 11.53
C THR A 301 -0.97 21.22 12.72
N ASP A 302 -0.64 20.58 13.84
CA ASP A 302 0.10 21.17 14.98
C ASP A 302 1.36 20.33 15.18
N SER A 303 2.51 20.89 14.88
CA SER A 303 3.81 20.24 15.05
C SER A 303 4.76 21.14 15.82
N ARG A 304 5.50 20.54 16.73
CA ARG A 304 6.51 21.21 17.55
C ARG A 304 7.75 20.35 17.60
N HIS A 305 8.89 20.95 17.29
CA HIS A 305 10.19 20.31 17.33
C HIS A 305 11.15 21.15 18.13
N THR A 306 11.79 20.55 19.11
CA THR A 306 12.87 21.12 19.91
C THR A 306 14.13 20.34 19.65
N TYR A 307 15.14 20.99 19.11
CA TYR A 307 16.47 20.45 18.92
C TYR A 307 17.46 21.30 19.68
N ARG A 308 18.16 20.73 20.67
CA ARG A 308 19.13 21.44 21.50
C ARG A 308 20.35 20.54 21.71
N GLU A 309 21.54 21.13 21.48
CA GLU A 309 22.81 20.56 21.89
C GLU A 309 23.42 21.36 23.03
N GLU A 310 23.80 20.68 24.11
CA GLU A 310 24.35 21.32 25.32
C GLU A 310 25.70 20.71 25.69
N LEU A 311 26.64 21.57 26.09
CA LEU A 311 27.89 21.19 26.75
C LEU A 311 27.86 21.71 28.17
N GLU A 312 27.92 20.82 29.17
CA GLU A 312 27.85 21.21 30.60
C GLU A 312 26.66 22.16 30.92
N SER A 313 25.49 21.90 30.31
CA SER A 313 24.28 22.74 30.44
C SER A 313 24.36 24.11 29.74
N ILE A 314 25.40 24.36 28.96
CA ILE A 314 25.50 25.55 28.12
C ILE A 314 25.01 25.20 26.72
N PRO A 315 23.97 25.84 26.20
CA PRO A 315 23.46 25.55 24.87
C PRO A 315 24.45 25.98 23.79
N LEU A 316 24.86 25.02 22.96
CA LEU A 316 25.65 25.24 21.75
C LEU A 316 24.72 25.51 20.54
N THR A 317 23.59 24.83 20.52
CA THR A 317 22.54 24.98 19.51
C THR A 317 21.21 24.85 20.22
N ASP A 318 20.26 25.76 19.93
CA ASP A 318 18.90 25.72 20.45
C ASP A 318 17.93 26.13 19.33
N ILE A 319 17.20 25.16 18.79
CA ILE A 319 16.26 25.38 17.70
C ILE A 319 14.88 24.90 18.14
N TYR A 320 13.93 25.83 18.12
CA TYR A 320 12.53 25.52 18.34
C TYR A 320 11.72 25.83 17.08
N THR A 321 11.02 24.82 16.59
CA THR A 321 10.13 24.96 15.42
C THR A 321 8.70 24.66 15.84
N LYS A 322 7.78 25.55 15.52
CA LYS A 322 6.35 25.34 15.68
C LYS A 322 5.64 25.54 14.34
N VAL A 323 4.86 24.56 13.96
CA VAL A 323 3.97 24.65 12.80
C VAL A 323 2.53 24.46 13.29
N ASP A 324 1.71 25.48 13.12
CA ASP A 324 0.28 25.45 13.39
C ASP A 324 -0.42 25.95 12.12
N GLY A 325 -1.05 25.04 11.40
CA GLY A 325 -1.55 25.33 10.07
C GLY A 325 -2.89 24.67 9.78
N LYS A 326 -3.80 25.46 9.21
CA LYS A 326 -5.05 24.97 8.64
C LYS A 326 -5.06 25.27 7.15
N ARG A 327 -5.34 24.26 6.35
CA ARG A 327 -5.37 24.38 4.89
C ARG A 327 -6.67 23.79 4.36
N TYR A 328 -7.27 24.50 3.43
CA TYR A 328 -8.40 24.05 2.63
C TYR A 328 -7.98 24.00 1.18
N SER A 329 -8.30 22.94 0.48
CA SER A 329 -8.07 22.80 -0.97
C SER A 329 -9.32 22.26 -1.63
N VAL A 330 -9.66 22.84 -2.77
CA VAL A 330 -10.70 22.31 -3.67
C VAL A 330 -10.10 22.23 -5.07
N ILE A 331 -10.17 21.04 -5.66
CA ILE A 331 -9.70 20.76 -7.01
C ILE A 331 -10.88 20.28 -7.81
N GLY A 332 -11.12 20.89 -8.96
CA GLY A 332 -12.14 20.48 -9.91
C GLY A 332 -11.54 20.18 -11.28
N GLU A 333 -11.91 19.08 -11.88
CA GLU A 333 -11.49 18.68 -13.22
C GLU A 333 -12.69 18.22 -14.02
N GLY A 334 -12.78 18.69 -15.28
CA GLY A 334 -13.76 18.25 -16.25
C GLY A 334 -13.10 17.75 -17.52
N ILE A 335 -13.49 16.57 -17.98
CA ILE A 335 -12.98 15.95 -19.21
C ILE A 335 -14.17 15.67 -20.12
N TYR A 336 -14.16 16.28 -21.29
CA TYR A 336 -15.11 15.98 -22.36
C TYR A 336 -14.39 15.29 -23.50
N GLU A 337 -14.98 14.19 -23.99
CA GLU A 337 -14.43 13.42 -25.09
C GLU A 337 -15.48 13.18 -26.18
N LYS A 338 -15.05 13.19 -27.44
CA LYS A 338 -15.85 12.83 -28.60
C LYS A 338 -15.06 11.94 -29.54
N GLU A 339 -15.57 10.76 -29.82
CA GLU A 339 -15.03 9.88 -30.85
C GLU A 339 -15.55 10.30 -32.24
N LEU A 340 -14.65 10.45 -33.20
CA LEU A 340 -14.90 10.68 -34.59
C LEU A 340 -14.60 9.39 -35.36
N GLU A 341 -15.05 9.28 -36.62
CA GLU A 341 -14.75 8.10 -37.45
C GLU A 341 -13.25 7.92 -37.71
N THR A 342 -12.49 9.02 -37.75
CA THR A 342 -11.05 9.04 -38.04
C THR A 342 -10.17 9.40 -36.84
N GLY A 343 -10.75 9.56 -35.62
CA GLY A 343 -9.95 9.97 -34.45
C GLY A 343 -10.78 10.27 -33.22
N ARG A 344 -10.13 10.83 -32.19
CA ARG A 344 -10.73 11.22 -30.92
C ARG A 344 -10.34 12.65 -30.57
N ILE A 345 -11.29 13.46 -30.16
CA ILE A 345 -11.08 14.80 -29.60
C ILE A 345 -11.32 14.71 -28.10
N SER A 346 -10.35 15.17 -27.30
CA SER A 346 -10.47 15.27 -25.84
C SER A 346 -10.11 16.70 -25.41
N ARG A 347 -10.89 17.27 -24.51
CA ARG A 347 -10.62 18.54 -23.83
C ARG A 347 -10.71 18.32 -22.33
N SER A 348 -9.67 18.70 -21.62
CA SER A 348 -9.61 18.70 -20.16
C SER A 348 -9.45 20.13 -19.66
N GLU A 349 -10.20 20.49 -18.62
CA GLU A 349 -10.04 21.73 -17.88
C GLU A 349 -10.00 21.40 -16.39
N GLY A 350 -9.00 21.93 -15.67
CA GLY A 350 -8.83 21.77 -14.23
C GLY A 350 -8.64 23.12 -13.55
N HIS A 351 -9.27 23.28 -12.39
CA HIS A 351 -9.08 24.44 -11.50
C HIS A 351 -8.68 23.97 -10.12
N THR A 352 -7.63 24.59 -9.57
CA THR A 352 -7.20 24.37 -8.19
C THR A 352 -7.34 25.69 -7.44
N SER A 353 -8.05 25.67 -6.30
CA SER A 353 -8.03 26.76 -5.34
C SER A 353 -7.53 26.26 -3.99
N GLU A 354 -6.46 26.89 -3.49
CA GLU A 354 -5.92 26.63 -2.15
C GLU A 354 -6.09 27.88 -1.29
N LEU A 355 -6.72 27.73 -0.13
CA LEU A 355 -6.80 28.75 0.90
C LEU A 355 -5.96 28.28 2.09
N GLN A 356 -4.86 28.96 2.33
CA GLN A 356 -3.96 28.70 3.45
C GLN A 356 -4.14 29.82 4.49
N SER A 357 -4.59 29.49 5.69
CA SER A 357 -4.49 30.40 6.84
C SER A 357 -3.15 30.13 7.52
N GLN A 358 -2.18 31.03 7.34
CA GLN A 358 -0.94 31.04 8.13
C GLN A 358 -1.18 31.89 9.38
N GLN A 359 -0.92 31.33 10.57
CA GLN A 359 -0.64 32.13 11.74
C GLN A 359 0.85 32.47 11.73
N PRO A 360 1.25 33.69 12.20
CA PRO A 360 2.64 34.11 12.16
C PRO A 360 3.51 33.21 13.02
N ILE A 361 4.65 32.82 12.45
CA ILE A 361 5.72 32.07 13.12
C ILE A 361 6.34 33.06 14.15
N SER A 362 6.21 32.76 15.43
CA SER A 362 6.99 33.43 16.47
C SER A 362 8.33 32.70 16.61
N TYR A 363 9.42 33.41 16.34
CA TYR A 363 10.79 32.99 16.59
C TYR A 363 11.09 33.04 18.09
#